data_8bccccd5753186154092cd1d0cef4797
#
_entry.id   8bccccd5753186154092cd1d0cef4797
#
_cell.length_a   1.000
_cell.length_b   1.000
_cell.length_c   1.000
_cell.angle_alpha   90.00
_cell.angle_beta   90.00
_cell.angle_gamma   90.00
#
_symmetry.space_group_name_H-M   'P 1'
#
loop_
_entity.id
_entity.type
_entity.pdbx_description
1 polymer ?
#
loop_
_entity_poly.entity_id
_entity_poly.type
_entity_poly.pdbx_seq_one_letter_code
_entity_poly.pdbx_strand_id
1 'polypeptide(L)'
;VVLSSFLLGGPSGSGVATTVTVGAVAYPMMQKAGFEKNAAGGLLAAGGLGAIISPPVLGAAAFLIAEFLKISYLDVIWMATIPICLYYLSLLFMVELDAKRFHAHTVSFEQELTLWQMTRRYGFHFLSLISIIIFMLWGYSPTLAVFWATVVTFVLSFLTSEKAITEVA
;
A
#
# COMPACT_ATOMS: atom_id res chain seq x y z
N VAL A 1 -10.18 -3.08 -0.89
CA VAL A 1 -9.93 -1.74 -0.33
C VAL A 1 -8.85 -1.81 0.75
N VAL A 2 -9.08 -2.53 1.88
CA VAL A 2 -8.14 -2.57 3.03
C VAL A 2 -6.74 -3.04 2.61
N LEU A 3 -6.65 -4.18 1.93
CA LEU A 3 -5.37 -4.71 1.42
C LEU A 3 -4.72 -3.78 0.39
N SER A 4 -5.50 -3.19 -0.52
CA SER A 4 -4.99 -2.25 -1.51
C SER A 4 -4.44 -0.99 -0.83
N SER A 5 -5.11 -0.48 0.20
CA SER A 5 -4.63 0.67 0.98
C SER A 5 -3.34 0.35 1.72
N PHE A 6 -3.20 -0.86 2.28
CA PHE A 6 -1.97 -1.32 2.91
C PHE A 6 -0.80 -1.39 1.90
N LEU A 7 -1.02 -2.07 0.77
CA LEU A 7 0.02 -2.30 -0.24
C LEU A 7 0.47 -1.01 -0.94
N LEU A 8 -0.48 -0.11 -1.25
CA LEU A 8 -0.16 1.16 -1.90
C LEU A 8 0.29 2.23 -0.90
N GLY A 9 -0.21 2.14 0.33
CA GLY A 9 0.07 3.11 1.37
C GLY A 9 1.49 3.02 1.90
N GLY A 10 2.01 1.81 2.11
CA GLY A 10 3.35 1.59 2.63
C GLY A 10 4.44 2.35 1.85
N PRO A 11 4.46 2.27 0.51
CA PRO A 11 5.42 3.04 -0.30
C PRO A 11 5.17 4.53 -0.32
N SER A 12 3.91 4.95 -0.34
CA SER A 12 3.57 6.37 -0.53
C SER A 12 3.80 7.20 0.74
N GLY A 13 3.67 6.60 1.92
CA GLY A 13 3.70 7.30 3.21
C GLY A 13 2.66 8.44 3.33
N SER A 14 1.76 8.57 2.35
CA SER A 14 0.76 9.64 2.25
C SER A 14 -0.65 9.08 2.27
N GLY A 15 -1.38 9.36 3.34
CA GLY A 15 -2.77 8.97 3.49
C GLY A 15 -3.68 9.58 2.44
N VAL A 16 -3.45 10.85 2.09
CA VAL A 16 -4.25 11.55 1.08
C VAL A 16 -4.05 10.94 -0.30
N ALA A 17 -2.79 10.74 -0.71
CA ALA A 17 -2.49 10.12 -2.00
C ALA A 17 -3.10 8.72 -2.10
N THR A 18 -2.97 7.90 -1.07
CA THR A 18 -3.55 6.56 -1.01
C THR A 18 -5.08 6.59 -1.06
N THR A 19 -5.72 7.48 -0.29
CA THR A 19 -7.18 7.63 -0.30
C THR A 19 -7.70 8.00 -1.69
N VAL A 20 -7.06 8.95 -2.36
CA VAL A 20 -7.47 9.40 -3.70
C VAL A 20 -7.25 8.30 -4.73
N THR A 21 -6.07 7.67 -4.73
CA THR A 21 -5.73 6.64 -5.72
C THR A 21 -6.59 5.38 -5.57
N VAL A 22 -6.71 4.86 -4.36
CA VAL A 22 -7.56 3.68 -4.08
C VAL A 22 -9.04 4.05 -4.24
N GLY A 23 -9.42 5.25 -3.77
CA GLY A 23 -10.78 5.73 -3.83
C GLY A 23 -11.33 5.88 -5.23
N ALA A 24 -10.52 6.34 -6.18
CA ALA A 24 -10.95 6.48 -7.57
C ALA A 24 -11.50 5.19 -8.18
N VAL A 25 -10.92 4.05 -7.79
CA VAL A 25 -11.35 2.72 -8.26
C VAL A 25 -12.32 2.06 -7.28
N ALA A 26 -11.99 2.07 -5.99
CA ALA A 26 -12.73 1.30 -4.98
C ALA A 26 -14.07 1.93 -4.61
N TYR A 27 -14.20 3.26 -4.62
CA TYR A 27 -15.45 3.92 -4.24
C TYR A 27 -16.65 3.52 -5.14
N PRO A 28 -16.56 3.64 -6.47
CA PRO A 28 -17.65 3.21 -7.35
C PRO A 28 -17.92 1.70 -7.24
N MET A 29 -16.89 0.91 -6.98
CA MET A 29 -17.04 -0.54 -6.77
C MET A 29 -17.83 -0.85 -5.49
N MET A 30 -17.51 -0.17 -4.39
CA MET A 30 -18.23 -0.33 -3.12
C MET A 30 -19.69 0.10 -3.24
N GLN A 31 -19.96 1.18 -3.96
CA GLN A 31 -21.35 1.60 -4.22
C GLN A 31 -22.12 0.57 -5.03
N LYS A 32 -21.51 -0.01 -6.07
CA LYS A 32 -22.11 -1.10 -6.84
C LYS A 32 -22.35 -2.36 -6.00
N ALA A 33 -21.50 -2.61 -4.99
CA ALA A 33 -21.68 -3.71 -4.05
C ALA A 33 -22.76 -3.47 -2.99
N GLY A 34 -23.35 -2.26 -2.92
CA GLY A 34 -24.41 -1.92 -1.99
C GLY A 34 -23.99 -1.19 -0.73
N PHE A 35 -22.72 -0.77 -0.62
CA PHE A 35 -22.27 0.04 0.51
C PHE A 35 -22.88 1.44 0.47
N GLU A 36 -23.28 1.94 1.63
CA GLU A 36 -23.72 3.32 1.79
C GLU A 36 -22.56 4.29 1.48
N LYS A 37 -22.85 5.44 0.88
CA LYS A 37 -21.87 6.46 0.47
C LYS A 37 -20.94 6.89 1.60
N ASN A 38 -21.53 7.14 2.79
CA ASN A 38 -20.77 7.59 3.96
C ASN A 38 -19.85 6.48 4.52
N ALA A 39 -20.36 5.23 4.56
CA ALA A 39 -19.56 4.08 5.01
C ALA A 39 -18.40 3.81 4.04
N ALA A 40 -18.66 3.84 2.74
CA ALA A 40 -17.62 3.68 1.72
C ALA A 40 -16.54 4.78 1.81
N GLY A 41 -16.96 6.05 1.96
CA GLY A 41 -16.03 7.18 2.13
C GLY A 41 -15.23 7.07 3.43
N GLY A 42 -15.86 6.72 4.54
CA GLY A 42 -15.22 6.51 5.83
C GLY A 42 -14.17 5.39 5.78
N LEU A 43 -14.49 4.27 5.14
CA LEU A 43 -13.55 3.15 4.98
C LEU A 43 -12.33 3.52 4.13
N LEU A 44 -12.53 4.29 3.05
CA LEU A 44 -11.44 4.78 2.23
C LEU A 44 -10.54 5.77 2.98
N ALA A 45 -11.13 6.67 3.74
CA ALA A 45 -10.39 7.61 4.59
C ALA A 45 -9.58 6.86 5.67
N ALA A 46 -10.18 5.89 6.33
CA ALA A 46 -9.49 5.04 7.30
C ALA A 46 -8.36 4.23 6.65
N GLY A 47 -8.59 3.64 5.47
CA GLY A 47 -7.55 2.98 4.70
C GLY A 47 -6.37 3.91 4.37
N GLY A 48 -6.66 5.16 4.03
CA GLY A 48 -5.64 6.20 3.81
C GLY A 48 -4.86 6.55 5.08
N LEU A 49 -5.52 6.67 6.22
CA LEU A 49 -4.84 6.86 7.51
C LEU A 49 -3.91 5.70 7.82
N GLY A 50 -4.36 4.46 7.58
CA GLY A 50 -3.55 3.26 7.72
C GLY A 50 -2.26 3.30 6.89
N ALA A 51 -2.30 3.93 5.72
CA ALA A 51 -1.15 4.07 4.85
C ALA A 51 0.01 4.85 5.50
N ILE A 52 -0.28 5.82 6.36
CA ILE A 52 0.75 6.63 7.03
C ILE A 52 1.54 5.80 8.05
N ILE A 53 0.91 4.78 8.62
CA ILE A 53 1.52 3.92 9.62
C ILE A 53 2.01 2.59 9.04
N SER A 54 1.88 2.38 7.73
CA SER A 54 2.24 1.11 7.09
C SER A 54 3.73 1.01 6.78
N PRO A 55 4.40 -0.10 7.16
CA PRO A 55 5.75 -0.38 6.71
C PRO A 55 5.81 -0.53 5.18
N PRO A 56 6.95 -0.31 4.53
CA PRO A 56 8.27 -0.04 5.12
C PRO A 56 8.56 1.44 5.39
N VAL A 57 7.74 2.34 4.87
CA VAL A 57 7.96 3.79 4.95
C VAL A 57 6.88 4.39 5.84
N LEU A 58 6.92 4.09 7.12
CA LEU A 58 6.10 4.82 8.11
C LEU A 58 6.24 6.32 7.84
N GLY A 59 5.17 7.08 7.77
CA GLY A 59 5.22 8.49 7.41
C GLY A 59 6.30 9.31 8.14
N ALA A 60 6.50 10.56 7.76
CA ALA A 60 7.59 11.41 8.25
C ALA A 60 7.76 11.44 9.79
N ALA A 61 6.68 11.22 10.54
CA ALA A 61 6.73 11.17 12.00
C ALA A 61 7.64 10.07 12.56
N ALA A 62 7.76 8.94 11.88
CA ALA A 62 8.61 7.84 12.35
C ALA A 62 10.10 8.18 12.31
N PHE A 63 10.52 9.01 11.36
CA PHE A 63 11.90 9.52 11.32
C PHE A 63 12.18 10.44 12.52
N LEU A 64 11.22 11.29 12.86
CA LEU A 64 11.34 12.15 14.03
C LEU A 64 11.39 11.33 15.33
N ILE A 65 10.58 10.28 15.44
CA ILE A 65 10.59 9.39 16.60
C ILE A 65 11.97 8.72 16.73
N ALA A 66 12.51 8.17 15.66
CA ALA A 66 13.84 7.56 15.65
C ALA A 66 14.93 8.55 16.08
N GLU A 67 14.86 9.79 15.55
CA GLU A 67 15.83 10.84 15.88
C GLU A 67 15.72 11.32 17.34
N PHE A 68 14.52 11.55 17.85
CA PHE A 68 14.32 12.00 19.23
C PHE A 68 14.68 10.93 20.27
N LEU A 69 14.33 9.67 20.00
CA LEU A 69 14.64 8.57 20.89
C LEU A 69 16.07 8.02 20.72
N LYS A 70 16.79 8.48 19.68
CA LYS A 70 18.15 7.97 19.34
C LYS A 70 18.19 6.46 19.15
N ILE A 71 17.15 5.91 18.54
CA ILE A 71 17.03 4.48 18.22
C ILE A 71 17.04 4.26 16.70
N SER A 72 17.26 3.01 16.29
CA SER A 72 17.20 2.65 14.86
C SER A 72 15.79 2.85 14.31
N TYR A 73 15.69 3.26 13.06
CA TYR A 73 14.41 3.32 12.35
C TYR A 73 13.73 1.94 12.27
N LEU A 74 14.52 0.87 12.19
CA LEU A 74 13.99 -0.50 12.20
C LEU A 74 13.33 -0.83 13.56
N ASP A 75 13.86 -0.32 14.67
CA ASP A 75 13.24 -0.50 15.99
C ASP A 75 11.88 0.19 16.05
N VAL A 76 11.76 1.38 15.43
CA VAL A 76 10.46 2.08 15.32
C VAL A 76 9.47 1.25 14.52
N ILE A 77 9.89 0.65 13.39
CA ILE A 77 9.04 -0.25 12.59
C ILE A 77 8.58 -1.44 13.43
N TRP A 78 9.47 -2.08 14.17
CA TRP A 78 9.13 -3.22 15.03
C TRP A 78 8.12 -2.84 16.11
N MET A 79 8.34 -1.71 16.79
CA MET A 79 7.39 -1.21 17.79
C MET A 79 6.03 -0.85 17.19
N ALA A 80 6.00 -0.32 15.98
CA ALA A 80 4.77 0.03 15.27
C ALA A 80 4.00 -1.19 14.76
N THR A 81 4.63 -2.35 14.61
CA THR A 81 4.02 -3.55 14.01
C THR A 81 2.75 -4.00 14.73
N ILE A 82 2.75 -4.02 16.07
CA ILE A 82 1.57 -4.44 16.85
C ILE A 82 0.39 -3.47 16.65
N PRO A 83 0.55 -2.14 16.84
CA PRO A 83 -0.53 -1.18 16.56
C PRO A 83 -1.05 -1.26 15.12
N ILE A 84 -0.18 -1.45 14.15
CA ILE A 84 -0.55 -1.56 12.73
C ILE A 84 -1.40 -2.81 12.49
N CYS A 85 -0.99 -3.96 13.01
CA CYS A 85 -1.76 -5.19 12.88
C CYS A 85 -3.16 -5.05 13.51
N LEU A 86 -3.25 -4.45 14.69
CA LEU A 86 -4.54 -4.19 15.34
C LEU A 86 -5.41 -3.22 14.55
N TYR A 87 -4.80 -2.17 13.98
CA TYR A 87 -5.49 -1.21 13.15
C TYR A 87 -6.11 -1.87 11.91
N TYR A 88 -5.33 -2.60 11.14
CA TYR A 88 -5.83 -3.26 9.94
C TYR A 88 -6.81 -4.39 10.25
N LEU A 89 -6.63 -5.09 11.36
CA LEU A 89 -7.58 -6.09 11.83
C LEU A 89 -8.92 -5.45 12.16
N SER A 90 -8.93 -4.29 12.84
CA SER A 90 -10.15 -3.55 13.14
C SER A 90 -10.86 -3.06 11.87
N LEU A 91 -10.11 -2.60 10.86
CA LEU A 91 -10.68 -2.23 9.57
C LEU A 91 -11.30 -3.42 8.84
N LEU A 92 -10.65 -4.60 8.88
CA LEU A 92 -11.22 -5.81 8.28
C LEU A 92 -12.53 -6.21 8.96
N PHE A 93 -12.59 -6.18 10.30
CA PHE A 93 -13.83 -6.43 11.02
C PHE A 93 -14.91 -5.40 10.70
N MET A 94 -14.55 -4.11 10.61
CA MET A 94 -15.48 -3.05 10.24
C MET A 94 -16.08 -3.28 8.86
N VAL A 95 -15.25 -3.62 7.87
CA VAL A 95 -15.71 -3.94 6.50
C VAL A 95 -16.67 -5.14 6.51
N GLU A 96 -16.33 -6.18 7.25
CA GLU A 96 -17.17 -7.39 7.37
C GLU A 96 -18.53 -7.08 8.00
N LEU A 97 -18.55 -6.26 9.06
CA LEU A 97 -19.79 -5.84 9.72
C LEU A 97 -20.64 -4.93 8.82
N ASP A 98 -20.02 -3.98 8.14
CA ASP A 98 -20.72 -3.10 7.20
C ASP A 98 -21.25 -3.87 6.00
N ALA A 99 -20.49 -4.84 5.47
CA ALA A 99 -20.93 -5.70 4.38
C ALA A 99 -22.21 -6.49 4.78
N LYS A 100 -22.25 -7.01 6.01
CA LYS A 100 -23.44 -7.69 6.53
C LYS A 100 -24.61 -6.73 6.76
N ARG A 101 -24.32 -5.55 7.32
CA ARG A 101 -25.33 -4.52 7.63
C ARG A 101 -26.02 -3.99 6.38
N PHE A 102 -25.27 -3.76 5.32
CA PHE A 102 -25.79 -3.21 4.06
C PHE A 102 -26.19 -4.30 3.06
N HIS A 103 -26.16 -5.58 3.46
CA HIS A 103 -26.43 -6.72 2.57
C HIS A 103 -25.58 -6.65 1.28
N ALA A 104 -24.32 -6.27 1.43
CA ALA A 104 -23.42 -6.10 0.30
C ALA A 104 -23.28 -7.43 -0.47
N HIS A 105 -23.36 -7.33 -1.77
CA HIS A 105 -23.22 -8.47 -2.67
C HIS A 105 -21.89 -8.41 -3.43
N THR A 106 -21.45 -9.58 -3.85
CA THR A 106 -20.22 -9.68 -4.65
C THR A 106 -20.45 -9.08 -6.03
N VAL A 107 -19.59 -8.12 -6.38
CA VAL A 107 -19.56 -7.58 -7.73
C VAL A 107 -18.62 -8.47 -8.53
N SER A 108 -19.16 -9.19 -9.52
CA SER A 108 -18.35 -9.94 -10.47
C SER A 108 -17.64 -8.96 -11.40
N PHE A 109 -16.32 -9.05 -11.43
CA PHE A 109 -15.53 -8.40 -12.48
C PHE A 109 -15.26 -9.43 -13.56
N GLU A 110 -15.42 -9.04 -14.80
CA GLU A 110 -14.82 -9.74 -15.91
C GLU A 110 -13.31 -9.53 -15.82
N GLN A 111 -12.64 -10.34 -15.00
CA GLN A 111 -11.18 -10.34 -14.94
C GLN A 111 -10.68 -11.17 -16.10
N GLU A 112 -10.20 -10.51 -17.13
CA GLU A 112 -9.53 -11.15 -18.26
C GLU A 112 -8.22 -11.86 -17.83
N LEU A 113 -7.62 -11.46 -16.69
CA LEU A 113 -6.36 -11.99 -16.19
C LEU A 113 -6.51 -12.57 -14.80
N THR A 114 -5.98 -13.77 -14.58
CA THR A 114 -5.86 -14.37 -13.26
C THR A 114 -4.89 -13.56 -12.38
N LEU A 115 -5.14 -13.49 -11.06
CA LEU A 115 -4.28 -12.78 -10.09
C LEU A 115 -2.80 -13.17 -10.22
N TRP A 116 -2.51 -14.43 -10.49
CA TRP A 116 -1.15 -14.91 -10.72
C TRP A 116 -0.49 -14.33 -11.97
N GLN A 117 -1.26 -14.22 -13.06
CA GLN A 117 -0.79 -13.60 -14.31
C GLN A 117 -0.54 -12.10 -14.12
N MET A 118 -1.41 -11.40 -13.38
CA MET A 118 -1.21 -9.99 -13.03
C MET A 118 0.04 -9.80 -12.16
N THR A 119 0.22 -10.63 -11.13
CA THR A 119 1.39 -10.56 -10.25
C THR A 119 2.67 -10.86 -11.04
N ARG A 120 2.67 -11.81 -11.95
CA ARG A 120 3.84 -12.12 -12.78
C ARG A 120 4.15 -11.01 -13.78
N ARG A 121 3.12 -10.35 -14.35
CA ARG A 121 3.28 -9.28 -15.33
C ARG A 121 3.70 -7.95 -14.71
N TYR A 122 3.17 -7.62 -13.53
CA TYR A 122 3.40 -6.35 -12.85
C TYR A 122 4.20 -6.47 -11.56
N GLY A 123 4.55 -7.68 -11.15
CA GLY A 123 5.22 -7.95 -9.87
C GLY A 123 6.61 -7.33 -9.73
N PHE A 124 7.26 -6.97 -10.85
CA PHE A 124 8.55 -6.28 -10.82
C PHE A 124 8.49 -4.91 -10.13
N HIS A 125 7.32 -4.25 -10.08
CA HIS A 125 7.14 -3.01 -9.31
C HIS A 125 7.34 -3.21 -7.80
N PHE A 126 7.07 -4.42 -7.29
CA PHE A 126 7.34 -4.76 -5.88
C PHE A 126 8.83 -4.91 -5.58
N LEU A 127 9.70 -5.07 -6.60
CA LEU A 127 11.14 -5.13 -6.40
C LEU A 127 11.68 -3.84 -5.75
N SER A 128 11.10 -2.70 -6.10
CA SER A 128 11.43 -1.42 -5.47
C SER A 128 11.20 -1.43 -3.96
N LEU A 129 10.08 -1.99 -3.51
CA LEU A 129 9.75 -2.10 -2.08
C LEU A 129 10.69 -3.07 -1.36
N ILE A 130 10.95 -4.21 -2.00
CA ILE A 130 11.87 -5.22 -1.47
C ILE A 130 13.27 -4.64 -1.35
N SER A 131 13.72 -3.83 -2.32
CA SER A 131 15.04 -3.20 -2.29
C SER A 131 15.20 -2.22 -1.13
N ILE A 132 14.17 -1.46 -0.76
CA ILE A 132 14.21 -0.59 0.43
C ILE A 132 14.50 -1.42 1.68
N ILE A 133 13.76 -2.52 1.87
CA ILE A 133 13.92 -3.40 3.03
C ILE A 133 15.34 -4.00 3.05
N ILE A 134 15.84 -4.47 1.91
CA ILE A 134 17.18 -5.06 1.81
C ILE A 134 18.26 -4.04 2.17
N PHE A 135 18.19 -2.82 1.63
CA PHE A 135 19.17 -1.78 1.94
C PHE A 135 19.13 -1.37 3.41
N MET A 136 17.95 -1.33 4.02
CA MET A 136 17.82 -1.06 5.46
C MET A 136 18.41 -2.19 6.32
N LEU A 137 18.22 -3.45 5.92
CA LEU A 137 18.82 -4.61 6.60
C LEU A 137 20.35 -4.64 6.45
N TRP A 138 20.90 -4.07 5.40
CA TRP A 138 22.34 -3.89 5.21
C TRP A 138 22.92 -2.73 6.03
N GLY A 139 22.10 -2.05 6.83
CA GLY A 139 22.54 -0.99 7.71
C GLY A 139 22.59 0.40 7.07
N TYR A 140 22.04 0.57 5.86
CA TYR A 140 21.89 1.90 5.28
C TYR A 140 20.86 2.71 6.04
N SER A 141 21.08 4.02 6.13
CA SER A 141 20.05 4.92 6.66
C SER A 141 18.79 4.87 5.79
N PRO A 142 17.60 5.10 6.34
CA PRO A 142 16.35 5.05 5.57
C PRO A 142 16.35 5.96 4.34
N THR A 143 16.92 7.17 4.46
CA THR A 143 17.08 8.11 3.34
C THR A 143 17.95 7.55 2.23
N LEU A 144 19.05 6.89 2.57
CA LEU A 144 19.98 6.28 1.61
C LEU A 144 19.34 5.04 0.98
N ALA A 145 18.59 4.25 1.76
CA ALA A 145 17.86 3.08 1.27
C ALA A 145 16.80 3.48 0.23
N VAL A 146 16.03 4.55 0.48
CA VAL A 146 15.05 5.10 -0.47
C VAL A 146 15.72 5.65 -1.72
N PHE A 147 16.86 6.37 -1.57
CA PHE A 147 17.62 6.87 -2.71
C PHE A 147 18.06 5.73 -3.64
N TRP A 148 18.71 4.69 -3.10
CA TRP A 148 19.14 3.55 -3.89
C TRP A 148 17.96 2.75 -4.47
N ALA A 149 16.87 2.60 -3.74
CA ALA A 149 15.65 1.98 -4.27
C ALA A 149 15.06 2.77 -5.44
N THR A 150 15.14 4.11 -5.40
CA THR A 150 14.72 4.97 -6.51
C THR A 150 15.60 4.75 -7.74
N VAL A 151 16.93 4.64 -7.57
CA VAL A 151 17.86 4.31 -8.65
C VAL A 151 17.54 2.94 -9.25
N VAL A 152 17.30 1.92 -8.41
CA VAL A 152 16.90 0.58 -8.86
C VAL A 152 15.61 0.65 -9.67
N THR A 153 14.59 1.37 -9.18
CA THR A 153 13.30 1.53 -9.89
C THR A 153 13.48 2.23 -11.23
N PHE A 154 14.33 3.25 -11.28
CA PHE A 154 14.63 3.97 -12.51
C PHE A 154 15.29 3.05 -13.55
N VAL A 155 16.28 2.27 -13.16
CA VAL A 155 16.93 1.29 -14.03
C VAL A 155 15.94 0.22 -14.51
N LEU A 156 15.12 -0.32 -13.60
CA LEU A 156 14.09 -1.30 -13.94
C LEU A 156 13.05 -0.73 -14.92
N SER A 157 12.70 0.56 -14.80
CA SER A 157 11.78 1.23 -15.71
C SER A 157 12.31 1.26 -17.16
N PHE A 158 13.59 1.49 -17.34
CA PHE A 158 14.20 1.43 -18.69
C PHE A 158 14.12 0.03 -19.29
N LEU A 159 14.45 -1.00 -18.50
CA LEU A 159 14.42 -2.39 -18.95
C LEU A 159 12.98 -2.86 -19.31
N THR A 160 11.98 -2.25 -18.70
CA THR A 160 10.57 -2.59 -18.94
C THR A 160 9.99 -1.83 -20.12
N SER A 161 10.43 -0.59 -20.34
CA SER A 161 9.98 0.22 -21.49
C SER A 161 10.37 -0.43 -22.82
N GLU A 162 11.57 -1.04 -22.90
CA GLU A 162 11.99 -1.78 -24.11
C GLU A 162 11.07 -2.98 -24.39
N LYS A 163 10.65 -3.73 -23.36
CA LYS A 163 9.75 -4.88 -23.53
C LYS A 163 8.33 -4.47 -23.92
N ALA A 164 7.82 -3.37 -23.35
CA ALA A 164 6.49 -2.87 -23.68
C ALA A 164 6.39 -2.35 -25.12
N ILE A 165 7.46 -1.78 -25.66
CA ILE A 165 7.52 -1.30 -27.06
C ILE A 165 7.60 -2.48 -28.03
N THR A 166 8.25 -3.57 -27.66
CA THR A 166 8.40 -4.77 -28.51
C THR A 166 7.12 -5.62 -28.56
N GLU A 167 6.23 -5.54 -27.57
CA GLU A 167 4.93 -6.24 -27.58
C GLU A 167 3.82 -5.49 -28.34
N VAL A 168 4.01 -4.21 -28.66
CA VAL A 168 3.02 -3.35 -29.37
C VAL A 168 3.37 -3.19 -30.87
N ALA A 169 4.56 -3.60 -31.28
CA ALA A 169 5.01 -3.62 -32.69
C ALA A 169 4.83 -5.01 -33.30
#